data_2ea99ecba4b4cb24938845b1e1c20918
#
_entry.id   2ea99ecba4b4cb24938845b1e1c20918
#
_cell.length_a   1.000
_cell.length_b   1.000
_cell.length_c   1.000
_cell.angle_alpha   90.00
_cell.angle_beta   90.00
_cell.angle_gamma   90.00
#
_symmetry.space_group_name_H-M   'P 1'
#
loop_
_entity.id
_entity.type
_entity.pdbx_description
1 polymer ?
#
loop_
_entity_poly.entity_id
_entity_poly.type
_entity_poly.pdbx_seq_one_letter_code
_entity_poly.pdbx_strand_id
1 'polypeptide(L)'
;MLDSMKEKMRKAREEREKLRVEQERAARARQEEAARAQAMEIERERQVRSIRIITGEVKYRYAVLDTIRTIGYAEFSGNQLIDPDEATRRAVEQMQEVAFSIGADAVIHAQYQVLRYTVQQRQIALVPVYETHIFGTAIKVLGPPEDWENN
;
A
#
# COMPACT_ATOMS: atom_id res chain seq x y z
N MET A 1 0.09 -19.27 64.81
CA MET A 1 -0.91 -19.23 63.73
C MET A 1 -0.90 -17.89 62.95
N LEU A 2 -0.89 -16.75 63.58
CA LEU A 2 -0.90 -15.42 62.94
C LEU A 2 0.32 -15.15 62.06
N ASP A 3 1.51 -15.59 62.40
CA ASP A 3 2.74 -15.33 61.64
C ASP A 3 2.79 -16.14 60.32
N SER A 4 2.29 -17.37 60.31
CA SER A 4 2.17 -18.19 59.10
C SER A 4 1.19 -17.58 58.08
N MET A 5 0.14 -16.93 58.57
CA MET A 5 -0.85 -16.28 57.72
C MET A 5 -0.32 -14.96 57.09
N LYS A 6 0.45 -14.18 57.84
CA LYS A 6 1.14 -12.99 57.37
C LYS A 6 2.17 -13.32 56.28
N GLU A 7 2.92 -14.38 56.47
CA GLU A 7 3.92 -14.83 55.49
C GLU A 7 3.28 -15.29 54.16
N LYS A 8 2.17 -16.05 54.25
CA LYS A 8 1.38 -16.42 53.04
C LYS A 8 0.84 -15.20 52.28
N MET A 9 0.33 -14.21 53.00
CA MET A 9 -0.17 -12.98 52.38
C MET A 9 0.96 -12.16 51.71
N ARG A 10 2.16 -12.12 52.31
CA ARG A 10 3.31 -11.48 51.75
C ARG A 10 3.74 -12.15 50.43
N LYS A 11 3.90 -13.47 50.44
CA LYS A 11 4.24 -14.25 49.24
C LYS A 11 3.22 -14.06 48.11
N ALA A 12 1.94 -14.10 48.43
CA ALA A 12 0.88 -13.87 47.44
C ALA A 12 0.90 -12.45 46.85
N ARG A 13 1.29 -11.45 47.65
CA ARG A 13 1.49 -10.08 47.12
C ARG A 13 2.70 -9.97 46.19
N GLU A 14 3.81 -10.59 46.56
CA GLU A 14 5.03 -10.63 45.76
C GLU A 14 4.81 -11.36 44.43
N GLU A 15 4.06 -12.46 44.43
CA GLU A 15 3.70 -13.15 43.17
C GLU A 15 2.78 -12.34 42.29
N ARG A 16 1.77 -11.67 42.85
CA ARG A 16 0.89 -10.76 42.08
C ARG A 16 1.67 -9.58 41.46
N GLU A 17 2.61 -9.03 42.21
CA GLU A 17 3.46 -7.94 41.75
C GLU A 17 4.37 -8.39 40.56
N LYS A 18 4.98 -9.57 40.67
CA LYS A 18 5.78 -10.17 39.60
C LYS A 18 4.94 -10.40 38.35
N LEU A 19 3.74 -10.97 38.52
CA LEU A 19 2.84 -11.24 37.40
C LEU A 19 2.40 -9.93 36.73
N ARG A 20 2.12 -8.88 37.50
CA ARG A 20 1.77 -7.55 36.97
C ARG A 20 2.91 -6.95 36.16
N VAL A 21 4.14 -6.97 36.65
CA VAL A 21 5.32 -6.48 35.99
C VAL A 21 5.59 -7.25 34.69
N GLU A 22 5.40 -8.56 34.69
CA GLU A 22 5.55 -9.39 33.51
C GLU A 22 4.48 -9.08 32.46
N GLN A 23 3.23 -8.89 32.87
CA GLN A 23 2.14 -8.48 32.00
C GLN A 23 2.39 -7.10 31.39
N GLU A 24 2.86 -6.13 32.18
CA GLU A 24 3.21 -4.79 31.71
C GLU A 24 4.37 -4.84 30.70
N ARG A 25 5.38 -5.66 30.93
CA ARG A 25 6.49 -5.86 30.00
C ARG A 25 6.02 -6.49 28.68
N ALA A 26 5.18 -7.51 28.77
CA ALA A 26 4.61 -8.16 27.59
C ALA A 26 3.71 -7.20 26.79
N ALA A 27 2.92 -6.36 27.47
CA ALA A 27 2.09 -5.33 26.82
C ALA A 27 2.93 -4.29 26.11
N ARG A 28 4.01 -3.78 26.73
CA ARG A 28 4.95 -2.84 26.10
C ARG A 28 5.64 -3.46 24.88
N ALA A 29 6.12 -4.69 24.98
CA ALA A 29 6.75 -5.38 23.85
C ALA A 29 5.81 -5.51 22.66
N ARG A 30 4.54 -5.86 22.89
CA ARG A 30 3.51 -5.93 21.84
C ARG A 30 3.22 -4.56 21.21
N GLN A 31 3.19 -3.50 22.02
CA GLN A 31 3.02 -2.13 21.50
C GLN A 31 4.20 -1.69 20.64
N GLU A 32 5.42 -1.98 21.07
CA GLU A 32 6.63 -1.67 20.30
C GLU A 32 6.67 -2.44 18.97
N GLU A 33 6.30 -3.71 18.98
CA GLU A 33 6.23 -4.53 17.78
C GLU A 33 5.17 -4.00 16.80
N ALA A 34 3.98 -3.66 17.30
CA ALA A 34 2.92 -3.05 16.50
C ALA A 34 3.34 -1.70 15.91
N ALA A 35 4.02 -0.86 16.69
CA ALA A 35 4.53 0.44 16.22
C ALA A 35 5.60 0.27 15.12
N ARG A 36 6.49 -0.73 15.26
CA ARG A 36 7.48 -1.06 14.22
C ARG A 36 6.83 -1.55 12.94
N ALA A 37 5.83 -2.42 13.06
CA ALA A 37 5.08 -2.92 11.91
C ALA A 37 4.36 -1.79 11.17
N GLN A 38 3.72 -0.86 11.89
CA GLN A 38 3.10 0.33 11.30
C GLN A 38 4.12 1.23 10.61
N ALA A 39 5.27 1.47 11.22
CA ALA A 39 6.33 2.29 10.61
C ALA A 39 6.86 1.67 9.31
N MET A 40 7.04 0.36 9.28
CA MET A 40 7.45 -0.36 8.07
C MET A 40 6.40 -0.27 6.95
N GLU A 41 5.12 -0.38 7.29
CA GLU A 41 4.03 -0.27 6.31
C GLU A 41 3.92 1.15 5.73
N ILE A 42 4.04 2.18 6.56
CA ILE A 42 4.06 3.59 6.11
C ILE A 42 5.24 3.83 5.16
N GLU A 43 6.42 3.31 5.48
CA GLU A 43 7.59 3.46 4.62
C GLU A 43 7.42 2.71 3.29
N ARG A 44 6.85 1.51 3.33
CA ARG A 44 6.50 0.74 2.13
C ARG A 44 5.52 1.51 1.24
N GLU A 45 4.42 2.04 1.81
CA GLU A 45 3.46 2.84 1.06
C GLU A 45 4.11 4.08 0.43
N ARG A 46 5.00 4.74 1.16
CA ARG A 46 5.76 5.87 0.64
C ARG A 46 6.62 5.49 -0.56
N GLN A 47 7.31 4.36 -0.50
CA GLN A 47 8.13 3.86 -1.59
C GLN A 47 7.27 3.49 -2.80
N VAL A 48 6.15 2.81 -2.61
CA VAL A 48 5.18 2.49 -3.68
C VAL A 48 4.72 3.78 -4.37
N ARG A 49 4.29 4.78 -3.61
CA ARG A 49 3.81 6.06 -4.16
C ARG A 49 4.91 6.89 -4.83
N SER A 50 6.17 6.60 -4.58
CA SER A 50 7.30 7.25 -5.27
C SER A 50 7.49 6.77 -6.71
N ILE A 51 6.92 5.62 -7.07
CA ILE A 51 6.95 5.09 -8.45
C ILE A 51 6.22 6.06 -9.37
N ARG A 52 6.93 6.63 -10.32
CA ARG A 52 6.37 7.58 -11.30
C ARG A 52 5.75 6.82 -12.46
N ILE A 53 4.55 7.25 -12.87
CA ILE A 53 3.89 6.78 -14.08
C ILE A 53 3.95 7.91 -15.11
N ILE A 54 4.63 7.66 -16.21
CA ILE A 54 5.00 8.67 -17.21
C ILE A 54 4.43 8.25 -18.56
N THR A 55 3.69 9.14 -19.21
CA THR A 55 3.09 8.88 -20.53
C THR A 55 4.08 8.96 -21.70
N GLY A 56 5.23 9.58 -21.49
CA GLY A 56 6.27 9.75 -22.48
C GLY A 56 7.50 8.91 -22.25
N GLU A 57 8.56 9.26 -22.96
CA GLU A 57 9.89 8.70 -22.80
C GLU A 57 10.67 9.41 -21.69
N VAL A 58 11.65 8.72 -21.16
CA VAL A 58 12.61 9.27 -20.20
C VAL A 58 14.00 9.35 -20.83
N LYS A 59 14.73 10.41 -20.50
CA LYS A 59 16.10 10.63 -20.98
C LYS A 59 17.16 9.97 -20.11
N TYR A 60 16.81 8.90 -19.40
CA TYR A 60 17.73 8.16 -18.55
C TYR A 60 18.07 6.83 -19.22
N ARG A 61 19.25 6.29 -18.89
CA ARG A 61 19.55 4.88 -19.19
C ARG A 61 18.68 4.03 -18.27
N TYR A 62 18.01 3.06 -18.85
CA TYR A 62 17.15 2.15 -18.11
C TYR A 62 17.19 0.73 -18.68
N ALA A 63 16.89 -0.22 -17.83
CA ALA A 63 16.56 -1.57 -18.23
C ALA A 63 15.04 -1.76 -18.18
N VAL A 64 14.48 -2.37 -19.21
CA VAL A 64 13.08 -2.80 -19.23
C VAL A 64 12.97 -4.04 -18.34
N LEU A 65 12.06 -4.01 -17.39
CA LEU A 65 11.77 -5.14 -16.52
C LEU A 65 10.60 -5.96 -17.06
N ASP A 66 9.48 -5.28 -17.34
CA ASP A 66 8.27 -5.94 -17.83
C ASP A 66 7.32 -4.92 -18.47
N THR A 67 6.30 -5.43 -19.16
CA THR A 67 5.13 -4.67 -19.59
C THR A 67 3.99 -5.01 -18.67
N ILE A 68 3.43 -4.02 -17.99
CA ILE A 68 2.41 -4.21 -16.97
C ILE A 68 1.10 -3.56 -17.40
N ARG A 69 0.01 -4.16 -16.93
CA ARG A 69 -1.36 -3.68 -17.11
C ARG A 69 -2.09 -3.73 -15.80
N THR A 70 -2.85 -2.68 -15.52
CA THR A 70 -3.75 -2.62 -14.36
C THR A 70 -5.12 -2.09 -14.74
N ILE A 71 -6.12 -2.40 -13.91
CA ILE A 71 -7.51 -2.02 -14.13
C ILE A 71 -8.07 -1.50 -12.82
N GLY A 72 -8.56 -0.26 -12.83
CA GLY A 72 -9.30 0.31 -11.71
C GLY A 72 -10.78 0.43 -12.03
N TYR A 73 -11.61 0.25 -11.02
CA TYR A 73 -13.07 0.36 -11.13
C TYR A 73 -13.60 1.39 -10.16
N ALA A 74 -14.62 2.14 -10.59
CA ALA A 74 -15.46 2.95 -9.72
C ALA A 74 -16.93 2.57 -9.98
N GLU A 75 -17.58 2.05 -8.94
CA GLU A 75 -18.98 1.62 -8.98
C GLU A 75 -19.82 2.53 -8.10
N PHE A 76 -21.07 2.70 -8.49
CA PHE A 76 -22.05 3.39 -7.68
C PHE A 76 -22.36 2.58 -6.42
N SER A 77 -22.13 3.17 -5.28
CA SER A 77 -22.48 2.60 -3.98
C SER A 77 -23.51 3.48 -3.28
N GLY A 78 -24.78 3.11 -3.39
CA GLY A 78 -25.88 3.80 -2.69
C GLY A 78 -26.11 5.24 -3.19
N ASN A 79 -26.17 6.22 -2.28
CA ASN A 79 -26.49 7.62 -2.58
C ASN A 79 -25.26 8.50 -2.90
N GLN A 80 -24.10 7.93 -3.11
CA GLN A 80 -22.89 8.70 -3.42
C GLN A 80 -22.77 8.98 -4.91
N LEU A 81 -22.42 10.23 -5.25
CA LEU A 81 -22.02 10.58 -6.62
C LEU A 81 -20.77 9.79 -6.97
N ILE A 82 -20.77 9.15 -8.14
CA ILE A 82 -19.60 8.45 -8.65
C ILE A 82 -18.57 9.52 -9.05
N ASP A 83 -17.37 9.39 -8.51
CA ASP A 83 -16.21 10.12 -8.96
C ASP A 83 -15.54 9.32 -10.10
N PRO A 84 -15.60 9.79 -11.37
CA PRO A 84 -14.96 9.09 -12.48
C PRO A 84 -13.45 8.93 -12.29
N ASP A 85 -12.82 9.84 -11.54
CA ASP A 85 -11.38 9.81 -11.29
C ASP A 85 -11.00 8.71 -10.28
N GLU A 86 -11.96 8.18 -9.54
CA GLU A 86 -11.73 7.07 -8.61
C GLU A 86 -11.21 5.82 -9.32
N ALA A 87 -11.78 5.48 -10.49
CA ALA A 87 -11.31 4.36 -11.29
C ALA A 87 -9.86 4.54 -11.73
N THR A 88 -9.52 5.77 -12.14
CA THR A 88 -8.14 6.11 -12.55
C THR A 88 -7.18 6.06 -11.36
N ARG A 89 -7.55 6.62 -10.21
CA ARG A 89 -6.73 6.54 -8.98
C ARG A 89 -6.43 5.09 -8.59
N ARG A 90 -7.43 4.23 -8.57
CA ARG A 90 -7.26 2.80 -8.25
C ARG A 90 -6.36 2.08 -9.24
N ALA A 91 -6.52 2.37 -10.54
CA ALA A 91 -5.64 1.80 -11.57
C ALA A 91 -4.19 2.26 -11.41
N VAL A 92 -3.96 3.55 -11.06
CA VAL A 92 -2.62 4.11 -10.79
C VAL A 92 -2.01 3.47 -9.55
N GLU A 93 -2.73 3.40 -8.45
CA GLU A 93 -2.25 2.77 -7.21
C GLU A 93 -1.86 1.31 -7.44
N GLN A 94 -2.69 0.56 -8.15
CA GLN A 94 -2.39 -0.82 -8.50
C GLN A 94 -1.17 -0.92 -9.42
N MET A 95 -1.00 0.00 -10.38
CA MET A 95 0.17 0.06 -11.25
C MET A 95 1.46 0.29 -10.44
N GLN A 96 1.42 1.19 -9.48
CA GLN A 96 2.54 1.47 -8.58
C GLN A 96 2.90 0.25 -7.73
N GLU A 97 1.90 -0.45 -7.17
CA GLU A 97 2.10 -1.69 -6.39
C GLU A 97 2.75 -2.80 -7.24
N VAL A 98 2.25 -3.03 -8.46
CA VAL A 98 2.83 -4.03 -9.36
C VAL A 98 4.26 -3.64 -9.74
N ALA A 99 4.50 -2.39 -10.13
CA ALA A 99 5.83 -1.90 -10.47
C ALA A 99 6.82 -2.04 -9.30
N PHE A 100 6.40 -1.67 -8.10
CA PHE A 100 7.19 -1.83 -6.88
C PHE A 100 7.54 -3.31 -6.62
N SER A 101 6.58 -4.22 -6.77
CA SER A 101 6.78 -5.66 -6.50
C SER A 101 7.83 -6.30 -7.41
N ILE A 102 8.00 -5.79 -8.63
CA ILE A 102 9.03 -6.26 -9.57
C ILE A 102 10.33 -5.44 -9.52
N GLY A 103 10.44 -4.51 -8.56
CA GLY A 103 11.63 -3.69 -8.34
C GLY A 103 11.83 -2.56 -9.34
N ALA A 104 10.77 -2.09 -10.00
CA ALA A 104 10.83 -0.96 -10.92
C ALA A 104 10.98 0.37 -10.18
N ASP A 105 11.64 1.32 -10.82
CA ASP A 105 11.77 2.71 -10.33
C ASP A 105 10.71 3.63 -10.98
N ALA A 106 10.22 3.26 -12.16
CA ALA A 106 9.17 3.99 -12.87
C ALA A 106 8.43 3.10 -13.87
N VAL A 107 7.29 3.60 -14.34
CA VAL A 107 6.55 3.08 -15.49
C VAL A 107 6.53 4.14 -16.55
N ILE A 108 6.99 3.81 -17.76
CA ILE A 108 7.04 4.72 -18.93
C ILE A 108 6.08 4.27 -20.01
N HIS A 109 5.85 5.15 -20.99
CA HIS A 109 4.89 4.93 -22.08
C HIS A 109 3.49 4.56 -21.60
N ALA A 110 3.09 5.09 -20.43
CA ALA A 110 1.80 4.79 -19.85
C ALA A 110 0.66 5.29 -20.75
N GLN A 111 -0.25 4.39 -21.07
CA GLN A 111 -1.46 4.67 -21.85
C GLN A 111 -2.67 4.39 -20.97
N TYR A 112 -3.63 5.33 -21.02
CA TYR A 112 -4.86 5.27 -20.24
C TYR A 112 -6.04 5.05 -21.19
N GLN A 113 -6.86 4.07 -20.88
CA GLN A 113 -8.13 3.82 -21.54
C GLN A 113 -9.25 3.87 -20.51
N VAL A 114 -10.08 4.88 -20.57
CA VAL A 114 -11.24 5.05 -19.69
C VAL A 114 -12.48 4.55 -20.39
N LEU A 115 -13.18 3.61 -19.77
CA LEU A 115 -14.43 3.06 -20.25
C LEU A 115 -15.56 3.45 -19.30
N ARG A 116 -16.72 3.75 -19.89
CA ARG A 116 -17.97 3.96 -19.15
C ARG A 116 -19.03 3.04 -19.71
N TYR A 117 -19.64 2.26 -18.85
CA TYR A 117 -20.76 1.38 -19.21
C TYR A 117 -21.75 1.27 -18.06
N THR A 118 -22.88 0.64 -18.31
CA THR A 118 -23.90 0.37 -17.29
C THR A 118 -24.04 -1.11 -17.08
N VAL A 119 -24.13 -1.52 -15.83
CA VAL A 119 -24.43 -2.90 -15.44
C VAL A 119 -25.82 -2.97 -14.81
N GLN A 120 -26.54 -4.04 -15.10
CA GLN A 120 -27.82 -4.30 -14.46
C GLN A 120 -27.59 -5.00 -13.13
N GLN A 121 -27.92 -4.30 -12.05
CA GLN A 121 -27.81 -4.86 -10.70
C GLN A 121 -29.18 -5.30 -10.21
N ARG A 122 -29.33 -6.57 -9.83
CA ARG A 122 -30.54 -7.13 -9.21
C ARG A 122 -31.85 -6.90 -9.98
N GLN A 123 -31.83 -6.98 -11.31
CA GLN A 123 -32.99 -6.81 -12.20
C GLN A 123 -33.74 -5.46 -12.13
N ILE A 124 -33.32 -4.51 -11.32
CA ILE A 124 -34.11 -3.31 -11.02
C ILE A 124 -33.40 -2.00 -11.37
N ALA A 125 -32.07 -1.96 -11.39
CA ALA A 125 -31.33 -0.72 -11.60
C ALA A 125 -30.17 -0.89 -12.61
N LEU A 126 -30.05 0.08 -13.52
CA LEU A 126 -28.87 0.29 -14.33
C LEU A 126 -27.89 1.14 -13.55
N VAL A 127 -26.75 0.57 -13.18
CA VAL A 127 -25.70 1.24 -12.42
C VAL A 127 -24.56 1.60 -13.34
N PRO A 128 -24.16 2.88 -13.43
CA PRO A 128 -22.98 3.27 -14.19
C PRO A 128 -21.71 2.77 -13.51
N VAL A 129 -20.78 2.28 -14.32
CA VAL A 129 -19.46 1.81 -13.92
C VAL A 129 -18.42 2.55 -14.75
N TYR A 130 -17.39 3.06 -14.10
CA TYR A 130 -16.19 3.57 -14.75
C TYR A 130 -15.06 2.55 -14.57
N GLU A 131 -14.37 2.27 -15.64
CA GLU A 131 -13.25 1.35 -15.68
C GLU A 131 -12.07 2.04 -16.36
N THR A 132 -10.92 2.07 -15.69
CA THR A 132 -9.70 2.62 -16.27
C THR A 132 -8.66 1.53 -16.40
N HIS A 133 -8.20 1.32 -17.62
CA HIS A 133 -7.06 0.45 -17.91
C HIS A 133 -5.81 1.32 -18.07
N ILE A 134 -4.72 0.90 -17.46
CA ILE A 134 -3.41 1.47 -17.66
C ILE A 134 -2.47 0.40 -18.16
N PHE A 135 -1.77 0.71 -19.27
CA PHE A 135 -0.71 -0.12 -19.83
C PHE A 135 0.58 0.68 -19.75
N GLY A 136 1.68 0.04 -19.42
CA GLY A 136 2.96 0.73 -19.37
C GLY A 136 4.13 -0.23 -19.30
N THR A 137 5.33 0.29 -19.49
CA THR A 137 6.59 -0.44 -19.43
C THR A 137 7.29 -0.11 -18.11
N ALA A 138 7.44 -1.10 -17.25
CA ALA A 138 8.18 -1.00 -16.00
C ALA A 138 9.67 -1.00 -16.26
N ILE A 139 10.40 -0.05 -15.69
CA ILE A 139 11.82 0.15 -15.92
C ILE A 139 12.61 0.26 -14.63
N LYS A 140 13.87 -0.17 -14.69
CA LYS A 140 14.91 0.11 -13.70
C LYS A 140 15.84 1.19 -14.23
N VAL A 141 15.98 2.30 -13.50
CA VAL A 141 16.88 3.39 -13.88
C VAL A 141 18.32 2.96 -13.61
N LEU A 142 19.18 3.05 -14.62
CA LEU A 142 20.58 2.66 -14.55
C LEU A 142 21.54 3.85 -14.37
N GLY A 143 21.04 5.07 -14.54
CA GLY A 143 21.81 6.29 -14.41
C GLY A 143 21.49 7.33 -15.48
N PRO A 144 22.15 8.50 -15.46
CA PRO A 144 22.01 9.51 -16.49
C PRO A 144 22.50 8.96 -17.85
N PRO A 145 22.01 9.53 -19.00
CA PRO A 145 22.56 9.22 -20.30
C PRO A 145 24.07 9.51 -20.34
N GLU A 146 24.82 8.69 -21.05
CA GLU A 146 26.29 8.82 -21.15
C GLU A 146 26.77 10.16 -21.78
N ASP A 147 25.86 10.87 -22.48
CA ASP A 147 26.16 12.08 -23.24
C ASP A 147 26.02 13.40 -22.46
N TRP A 148 25.72 13.35 -21.17
CA TRP A 148 25.52 14.58 -20.36
C TRP A 148 26.82 15.22 -19.89
N GLU A 149 27.95 14.54 -20.02
CA GLU A 149 29.28 15.07 -19.64
C GLU A 149 29.98 15.81 -20.79
N ASN A 150 29.43 15.82 -22.02
CA ASN A 150 30.09 16.35 -23.21
C ASN A 150 29.34 17.45 -23.96
N ASN A 151 28.41 18.18 -23.31
CA ASN A 151 27.79 19.39 -23.90
C ASN A 151 27.76 20.54 -22.92
#